data_26a3b88cd2bf439cda148218f931db8f
#
_entry.id   26a3b88cd2bf439cda148218f931db8f
#
_cell.length_a   1.000
_cell.length_b   1.000
_cell.length_c   1.000
_cell.angle_alpha   90.00
_cell.angle_beta   90.00
_cell.angle_gamma   90.00
#
_symmetry.space_group_name_H-M   'P 1'
#
loop_
_entity.id
_entity.type
_entity.pdbx_description
1 polymer ?
#
loop_
_entity_poly.entity_id
_entity_poly.type
_entity_poly.pdbx_seq_one_letter_code
_entity_poly.pdbx_strand_id
1 'polypeptide(L)'
;VNIRRSDFVLEIGSGHHPKVQSHVLCDRFIEEDTERGGPIVADRPLVQADAQALPFADQAFDYIICAQVLEHVDDPEQMLKELMRVGRRGYIETPSEVAEWLYGWPFHRSVVNLLDGRLSIRPKSFTSPFGDLFHVLGARDAAFRRFHLTHNALFLVQYEWEGRIDYEVLPASATPLDLRSKETAEMLWGRIERASRGERWGPSIKRMVPRRIVAWAKSRLARSRRGRRDLREIVVCPSCKGPVTWTADEIRCMRCDLSYPIIRGVPRLLPQRK
;
A
#
# COMPACT_ATOMS: atom_id res chain seq x y z
N VAL A 1 -11.18 3.27 4.08
CA VAL A 1 -10.75 2.00 4.72
C VAL A 1 -11.79 1.56 5.73
N ASN A 2 -12.29 0.33 5.57
CA ASN A 2 -13.37 -0.24 6.38
C ASN A 2 -12.81 -1.15 7.50
N ILE A 3 -12.01 -0.56 8.39
CA ILE A 3 -11.36 -1.26 9.51
C ILE A 3 -12.27 -1.30 10.72
N ARG A 4 -12.55 -2.48 11.25
CA ARG A 4 -13.30 -2.71 12.48
C ARG A 4 -12.38 -2.52 13.69
N ARG A 5 -12.94 -2.17 14.86
CA ARG A 5 -12.14 -1.98 16.09
C ARG A 5 -11.42 -3.26 16.56
N SER A 6 -11.98 -4.42 16.23
CA SER A 6 -11.43 -5.73 16.57
C SER A 6 -10.33 -6.20 15.63
N ASP A 7 -10.18 -5.59 14.45
CA ASP A 7 -9.26 -6.07 13.43
C ASP A 7 -7.80 -6.00 13.88
N PHE A 8 -7.06 -7.05 13.60
CA PHE A 8 -5.60 -7.06 13.63
C PHE A 8 -5.08 -6.69 12.23
N VAL A 9 -4.38 -5.57 12.12
CA VAL A 9 -4.12 -4.89 10.85
C VAL A 9 -2.66 -4.93 10.49
N LEU A 10 -2.32 -5.40 9.28
CA LEU A 10 -1.02 -5.24 8.64
C LEU A 10 -1.05 -4.04 7.69
N GLU A 11 0.01 -3.25 7.68
CA GLU A 11 0.26 -2.23 6.67
C GLU A 11 1.50 -2.58 5.86
N ILE A 12 1.33 -2.65 4.54
CA ILE A 12 2.38 -2.94 3.57
C ILE A 12 2.77 -1.63 2.88
N GLY A 13 4.09 -1.39 2.76
CA GLY A 13 4.62 -0.11 2.29
C GLY A 13 4.36 1.01 3.31
N SER A 14 4.61 0.74 4.60
CA SER A 14 4.25 1.66 5.69
C SER A 14 5.00 2.99 5.64
N GLY A 15 6.22 3.00 5.09
CA GLY A 15 7.01 4.19 4.83
C GLY A 15 7.17 5.12 6.02
N HIS A 16 7.08 6.43 5.74
CA HIS A 16 7.24 7.51 6.72
C HIS A 16 5.93 8.04 7.31
N HIS A 17 4.78 7.53 6.86
CA HIS A 17 3.46 7.94 7.34
C HIS A 17 2.51 6.76 7.62
N PRO A 18 2.88 5.83 8.51
CA PRO A 18 2.04 4.68 8.80
C PRO A 18 0.66 5.10 9.33
N LYS A 19 -0.36 4.36 8.92
CA LYS A 19 -1.73 4.59 9.38
C LYS A 19 -1.85 4.22 10.86
N VAL A 20 -2.59 5.01 11.61
CA VAL A 20 -2.78 4.78 13.06
C VAL A 20 -3.50 3.48 13.39
N GLN A 21 -4.22 2.92 12.41
CA GLN A 21 -4.98 1.68 12.55
C GLN A 21 -4.10 0.44 12.48
N SER A 22 -2.88 0.55 11.95
CA SER A 22 -1.97 -0.57 11.72
C SER A 22 -1.39 -1.08 13.03
N HIS A 23 -1.29 -2.40 13.17
CA HIS A 23 -0.70 -3.10 14.31
C HIS A 23 0.72 -3.57 14.00
N VAL A 24 0.93 -4.03 12.76
CA VAL A 24 2.22 -4.48 12.22
C VAL A 24 2.52 -3.67 10.97
N LEU A 25 3.74 -3.23 10.84
CA LEU A 25 4.27 -2.53 9.69
C LEU A 25 5.14 -3.48 8.86
N CYS A 26 5.05 -3.36 7.55
CA CYS A 26 5.88 -4.10 6.61
C CYS A 26 6.40 -3.15 5.54
N ASP A 27 7.69 -3.18 5.28
CA ASP A 27 8.29 -2.39 4.21
C ASP A 27 9.49 -3.15 3.62
N ARG A 28 9.74 -3.01 2.33
CA ARG A 28 10.87 -3.65 1.66
C ARG A 28 12.16 -2.88 1.90
N PHE A 29 12.08 -1.57 1.89
CA PHE A 29 13.21 -0.65 1.97
C PHE A 29 13.25 0.01 3.36
N ILE A 30 14.20 -0.38 4.20
CA ILE A 30 14.31 0.14 5.57
C ILE A 30 15.32 1.29 5.64
N GLU A 31 16.47 1.13 5.01
CA GLU A 31 17.57 2.11 5.02
C GLU A 31 17.47 3.14 3.89
N GLU A 32 16.76 2.82 2.81
CA GLU A 32 16.59 3.69 1.64
C GLU A 32 15.30 4.50 1.73
N ASP A 33 15.33 5.74 1.28
CA ASP A 33 14.18 6.64 1.19
C ASP A 33 14.01 7.29 -0.20
N THR A 34 14.71 6.76 -1.21
CA THR A 34 14.75 7.30 -2.57
C THR A 34 13.36 7.44 -3.20
N GLU A 35 12.48 6.46 -2.96
CA GLU A 35 11.09 6.47 -3.43
C GLU A 35 10.10 6.94 -2.35
N ARG A 36 10.60 7.38 -1.19
CA ARG A 36 9.82 7.87 -0.06
C ARG A 36 10.12 9.33 0.24
N GLY A 37 9.14 10.03 0.76
CA GLY A 37 9.29 11.41 1.19
C GLY A 37 9.98 11.61 2.55
N GLY A 38 10.59 10.55 3.15
CA GLY A 38 11.29 10.64 4.43
C GLY A 38 11.65 9.29 5.06
N PRO A 39 12.33 9.30 6.23
CA PRO A 39 12.79 8.09 6.89
C PRO A 39 11.63 7.22 7.37
N ILE A 40 11.85 5.89 7.40
CA ILE A 40 10.84 4.94 7.86
C ILE A 40 10.47 5.17 9.33
N VAL A 41 9.20 5.00 9.63
CA VAL A 41 8.69 5.07 11.01
C VAL A 41 8.51 3.67 11.57
N ALA A 42 9.19 3.38 12.68
CA ALA A 42 9.14 2.11 13.41
C ALA A 42 8.61 2.30 14.83
N ASP A 43 7.43 2.92 14.98
CA ASP A 43 6.80 3.19 16.28
C ASP A 43 6.03 1.99 16.86
N ARG A 44 5.94 0.90 16.09
CA ARG A 44 5.29 -0.39 16.42
C ARG A 44 6.05 -1.52 15.69
N PRO A 45 5.68 -2.82 15.88
CA PRO A 45 6.36 -3.92 15.22
C PRO A 45 6.50 -3.68 13.71
N LEU A 46 7.74 -3.68 13.23
CA LEU A 46 8.11 -3.49 11.83
C LEU A 46 8.88 -4.72 11.35
N VAL A 47 8.53 -5.20 10.15
CA VAL A 47 9.21 -6.32 9.49
C VAL A 47 9.69 -5.84 8.11
N GLN A 48 10.94 -6.10 7.78
CA GLN A 48 11.42 -5.94 6.41
C GLN A 48 11.00 -7.16 5.59
N ALA A 49 10.16 -6.96 4.58
CA ALA A 49 9.72 -8.05 3.71
C ALA A 49 9.33 -7.55 2.33
N ASP A 50 9.34 -8.48 1.37
CA ASP A 50 8.81 -8.27 0.02
C ASP A 50 7.31 -8.59 0.01
N ALA A 51 6.50 -7.68 -0.52
CA ALA A 51 5.05 -7.87 -0.66
C ALA A 51 4.69 -9.08 -1.54
N GLN A 52 5.61 -9.52 -2.41
CA GLN A 52 5.45 -10.71 -3.26
C GLN A 52 5.79 -12.02 -2.53
N ALA A 53 6.32 -11.94 -1.29
CA ALA A 53 6.71 -13.11 -0.50
C ALA A 53 6.56 -12.84 1.01
N LEU A 54 5.37 -12.46 1.44
CA LEU A 54 5.09 -12.04 2.81
C LEU A 54 5.43 -13.14 3.83
N PRO A 55 6.19 -12.82 4.89
CA PRO A 55 6.65 -13.78 5.89
C PRO A 55 5.62 -14.01 6.99
N PHE A 56 4.35 -14.11 6.65
CA PHE A 56 3.28 -14.30 7.60
C PHE A 56 2.47 -15.56 7.26
N ALA A 57 1.93 -16.20 8.28
CA ALA A 57 1.04 -17.34 8.13
C ALA A 57 -0.26 -16.96 7.41
N ASP A 58 -0.93 -17.95 6.84
CA ASP A 58 -2.21 -17.76 6.17
C ASP A 58 -3.24 -17.16 7.12
N GLN A 59 -4.00 -16.19 6.63
CA GLN A 59 -5.07 -15.52 7.37
C GLN A 59 -4.62 -14.96 8.75
N ALA A 60 -3.34 -14.59 8.87
CA ALA A 60 -2.77 -14.03 10.10
C ALA A 60 -3.39 -12.67 10.47
N PHE A 61 -3.89 -11.93 9.49
CA PHE A 61 -4.46 -10.59 9.67
C PHE A 61 -5.94 -10.53 9.28
N ASP A 62 -6.70 -9.76 10.05
CA ASP A 62 -8.11 -9.52 9.72
C ASP A 62 -8.26 -8.49 8.61
N TYR A 63 -7.29 -7.56 8.50
CA TYR A 63 -7.30 -6.50 7.49
C TYR A 63 -5.89 -6.11 7.03
N ILE A 64 -5.74 -5.90 5.72
CA ILE A 64 -4.50 -5.44 5.09
C ILE A 64 -4.70 -4.02 4.57
N ILE A 65 -3.76 -3.12 4.88
CA ILE A 65 -3.63 -1.83 4.21
C ILE A 65 -2.45 -1.93 3.24
N CYS A 66 -2.69 -1.68 1.98
CA CYS A 66 -1.68 -1.64 0.93
C CYS A 66 -1.90 -0.39 0.08
N ALA A 67 -1.10 0.65 0.35
CA ALA A 67 -1.24 1.93 -0.33
C ALA A 67 0.09 2.34 -0.97
N GLN A 68 0.07 2.67 -2.26
CA GLN A 68 1.22 3.10 -3.05
C GLN A 68 2.34 2.02 -3.05
N VAL A 69 1.99 0.78 -3.39
CA VAL A 69 2.93 -0.36 -3.44
C VAL A 69 2.71 -1.21 -4.70
N LEU A 70 1.46 -1.43 -5.11
CA LEU A 70 1.13 -2.34 -6.22
C LEU A 70 1.78 -1.92 -7.54
N GLU A 71 1.91 -0.63 -7.75
CA GLU A 71 2.53 -0.02 -8.94
C GLU A 71 4.05 -0.22 -9.01
N HIS A 72 4.70 -0.56 -7.89
CA HIS A 72 6.16 -0.71 -7.80
C HIS A 72 6.66 -2.16 -7.96
N VAL A 73 5.79 -3.15 -7.77
CA VAL A 73 6.23 -4.55 -7.75
C VAL A 73 6.47 -5.12 -9.15
N ASP A 74 7.38 -6.08 -9.24
CA ASP A 74 7.70 -6.78 -10.48
C ASP A 74 6.59 -7.74 -10.91
N ASP A 75 5.98 -8.44 -9.93
CA ASP A 75 4.91 -9.40 -10.13
C ASP A 75 3.68 -8.99 -9.30
N PRO A 76 2.79 -8.16 -9.87
CA PRO A 76 1.59 -7.71 -9.18
C PRO A 76 0.62 -8.87 -8.87
N GLU A 77 0.58 -9.89 -9.72
CA GLU A 77 -0.27 -11.06 -9.49
C GLU A 77 0.18 -11.85 -8.25
N GLN A 78 1.49 -12.09 -8.13
CA GLN A 78 2.05 -12.76 -6.97
C GLN A 78 1.81 -11.96 -5.68
N MET A 79 1.96 -10.63 -5.74
CA MET A 79 1.64 -9.78 -4.60
C MET A 79 0.17 -9.89 -4.19
N LEU A 80 -0.77 -9.80 -5.13
CA LEU A 80 -2.20 -9.93 -4.81
C LEU A 80 -2.55 -11.30 -4.22
N LYS A 81 -1.91 -12.39 -4.68
CA LYS A 81 -2.04 -13.73 -4.08
C LYS A 81 -1.55 -13.74 -2.63
N GLU A 82 -0.43 -13.08 -2.33
CA GLU A 82 0.09 -12.98 -0.97
C GLU A 82 -0.82 -12.13 -0.06
N LEU A 83 -1.40 -11.02 -0.57
CA LEU A 83 -2.39 -10.25 0.21
C LEU A 83 -3.59 -11.12 0.62
N MET A 84 -4.17 -11.86 -0.33
CA MET A 84 -5.30 -12.77 -0.07
C MET A 84 -4.92 -13.94 0.83
N ARG A 85 -3.66 -14.41 0.76
CA ARG A 85 -3.17 -15.49 1.62
C ARG A 85 -3.06 -15.04 3.07
N VAL A 86 -2.46 -13.87 3.34
CA VAL A 86 -2.17 -13.42 4.71
C VAL A 86 -3.31 -12.65 5.36
N GLY A 87 -4.23 -12.10 4.59
CA GLY A 87 -5.34 -11.29 5.08
C GLY A 87 -6.71 -11.81 4.66
N ARG A 88 -7.73 -11.49 5.47
CA ARG A 88 -9.13 -11.81 5.18
C ARG A 88 -9.82 -10.75 4.35
N ARG A 89 -9.43 -9.50 4.58
CA ARG A 89 -9.98 -8.29 3.96
C ARG A 89 -8.88 -7.26 3.82
N GLY A 90 -9.10 -6.27 3.00
CA GLY A 90 -8.13 -5.20 2.92
C GLY A 90 -8.53 -4.08 1.98
N TYR A 91 -7.60 -3.14 1.87
CA TYR A 91 -7.67 -1.95 1.05
C TYR A 91 -6.40 -1.82 0.23
N ILE A 92 -6.58 -1.59 -1.06
CA ILE A 92 -5.51 -1.29 -2.01
C ILE A 92 -5.73 0.13 -2.52
N GLU A 93 -4.65 0.92 -2.52
CA GLU A 93 -4.64 2.26 -3.13
C GLU A 93 -3.39 2.39 -3.99
N THR A 94 -3.56 2.91 -5.21
CA THR A 94 -2.49 3.13 -6.17
C THR A 94 -2.87 4.29 -7.08
N PRO A 95 -1.92 4.98 -7.73
CA PRO A 95 -2.25 5.97 -8.74
C PRO A 95 -3.09 5.37 -9.87
N SER A 96 -4.03 6.14 -10.37
CA SER A 96 -4.77 5.79 -11.58
C SER A 96 -3.93 6.03 -12.83
N GLU A 97 -4.37 5.49 -13.96
CA GLU A 97 -3.73 5.78 -15.25
C GLU A 97 -3.71 7.28 -15.58
N VAL A 98 -4.74 8.03 -15.16
CA VAL A 98 -4.75 9.50 -15.32
C VAL A 98 -3.60 10.13 -14.53
N ALA A 99 -3.38 9.70 -13.29
CA ALA A 99 -2.26 10.19 -12.49
C ALA A 99 -0.92 9.81 -13.12
N GLU A 100 -0.78 8.58 -13.65
CA GLU A 100 0.43 8.15 -14.34
C GLU A 100 0.75 9.00 -15.57
N TRP A 101 -0.26 9.39 -16.35
CA TRP A 101 -0.07 10.29 -17.49
C TRP A 101 0.32 11.71 -17.08
N LEU A 102 -0.16 12.20 -15.92
CA LEU A 102 0.13 13.55 -15.45
C LEU A 102 1.49 13.64 -14.75
N TYR A 103 1.76 12.73 -13.84
CA TYR A 103 2.96 12.77 -12.98
C TYR A 103 4.13 11.94 -13.53
N GLY A 104 3.88 10.80 -14.17
CA GLY A 104 4.87 10.00 -14.88
C GLY A 104 6.02 9.47 -14.02
N TRP A 105 5.73 8.98 -12.81
CA TRP A 105 6.76 8.44 -11.92
C TRP A 105 7.63 7.38 -12.62
N PRO A 106 8.96 7.56 -12.73
CA PRO A 106 9.82 6.67 -13.51
C PRO A 106 10.01 5.29 -12.86
N PHE A 107 9.78 5.20 -11.55
CA PHE A 107 9.94 3.98 -10.75
C PHE A 107 8.64 3.15 -10.65
N HIS A 108 7.52 3.61 -11.18
CA HIS A 108 6.30 2.79 -11.28
C HIS A 108 6.42 1.83 -12.46
N ARG A 109 6.17 0.56 -12.21
CA ARG A 109 6.29 -0.54 -13.18
C ARG A 109 4.96 -0.90 -13.82
N SER A 110 3.87 -0.65 -13.09
CA SER A 110 2.52 -1.00 -13.53
C SER A 110 1.59 0.21 -13.54
N VAL A 111 0.64 0.18 -14.45
CA VAL A 111 -0.53 1.06 -14.48
C VAL A 111 -1.72 0.25 -14.00
N VAL A 112 -2.48 0.83 -13.07
CA VAL A 112 -3.64 0.17 -12.47
C VAL A 112 -4.88 1.00 -12.72
N ASN A 113 -5.95 0.33 -13.15
CA ASN A 113 -7.28 0.89 -13.27
C ASN A 113 -8.30 0.06 -12.48
N LEU A 114 -9.41 0.66 -12.15
CA LEU A 114 -10.58 -0.05 -11.62
C LEU A 114 -11.67 -0.01 -12.69
N LEU A 115 -11.91 -1.12 -13.36
CA LEU A 115 -12.90 -1.27 -14.43
C LEU A 115 -13.96 -2.26 -13.98
N ASP A 116 -15.22 -1.88 -13.99
CA ASP A 116 -16.36 -2.73 -13.61
C ASP A 116 -16.18 -3.46 -12.26
N GLY A 117 -15.55 -2.80 -11.30
CA GLY A 117 -15.29 -3.36 -9.96
C GLY A 117 -14.06 -4.26 -9.89
N ARG A 118 -13.31 -4.46 -10.98
CA ARG A 118 -12.11 -5.29 -11.10
C ARG A 118 -10.87 -4.42 -11.24
N LEU A 119 -9.77 -4.81 -10.60
CA LEU A 119 -8.46 -4.21 -10.83
C LEU A 119 -7.91 -4.69 -12.17
N SER A 120 -7.67 -3.79 -13.09
CA SER A 120 -7.00 -4.05 -14.37
C SER A 120 -5.58 -3.52 -14.29
N ILE A 121 -4.59 -4.40 -14.40
CA ILE A 121 -3.19 -4.12 -14.17
C ILE A 121 -2.42 -4.43 -15.45
N ARG A 122 -1.63 -3.50 -15.94
CA ARG A 122 -0.75 -3.70 -17.09
C ARG A 122 0.63 -3.10 -16.87
N PRO A 123 1.68 -3.62 -17.53
CA PRO A 123 2.99 -2.99 -17.49
C PRO A 123 2.93 -1.54 -17.98
N LYS A 124 3.64 -0.65 -17.31
CA LYS A 124 3.79 0.73 -17.74
C LYS A 124 4.80 0.81 -18.87
N SER A 125 4.35 1.27 -20.04
CA SER A 125 5.16 1.35 -21.28
C SER A 125 5.30 2.78 -21.81
N PHE A 126 4.99 3.79 -20.99
CA PHE A 126 5.04 5.19 -21.41
C PHE A 126 5.71 6.08 -20.36
N THR A 127 6.14 7.24 -20.81
CA THR A 127 6.59 8.34 -19.97
C THR A 127 5.58 9.50 -20.07
N SER A 128 5.46 10.29 -19.01
CA SER A 128 4.59 11.47 -19.03
C SER A 128 5.14 12.51 -19.99
N PRO A 129 4.29 13.12 -20.85
CA PRO A 129 4.70 14.25 -21.69
C PRO A 129 4.87 15.55 -20.88
N PHE A 130 4.45 15.57 -19.63
CA PHE A 130 4.45 16.77 -18.78
C PHE A 130 5.70 16.89 -17.91
N GLY A 131 6.53 15.83 -17.80
CA GLY A 131 7.71 15.80 -16.95
C GLY A 131 7.39 16.23 -15.52
N ASP A 132 8.17 17.16 -14.97
CA ASP A 132 8.04 17.59 -13.58
C ASP A 132 6.94 18.66 -13.34
N LEU A 133 6.24 19.13 -14.38
CA LEU A 133 5.27 20.23 -14.25
C LEU A 133 4.23 19.96 -13.14
N PHE A 134 3.61 18.79 -13.16
CA PHE A 134 2.57 18.43 -12.18
C PHE A 134 3.14 18.16 -10.79
N HIS A 135 4.39 17.71 -10.68
CA HIS A 135 5.11 17.61 -9.40
C HIS A 135 5.33 18.99 -8.79
N VAL A 136 5.77 19.96 -9.60
CA VAL A 136 5.97 21.36 -9.17
C VAL A 136 4.64 22.00 -8.77
N LEU A 137 3.56 21.80 -9.54
CA LEU A 137 2.23 22.28 -9.20
C LEU A 137 1.75 21.69 -7.87
N GLY A 138 1.88 20.38 -7.69
CA GLY A 138 1.53 19.70 -6.45
C GLY A 138 2.31 20.20 -5.24
N ALA A 139 3.60 20.54 -5.43
CA ALA A 139 4.45 21.07 -4.36
C ALA A 139 4.14 22.52 -4.00
N ARG A 140 3.84 23.39 -4.99
CA ARG A 140 3.83 24.85 -4.82
C ARG A 140 2.43 25.46 -4.85
N ASP A 141 1.47 24.90 -5.60
CA ASP A 141 0.14 25.48 -5.77
C ASP A 141 -0.89 24.89 -4.81
N ALA A 142 -1.46 25.72 -3.95
CA ALA A 142 -2.45 25.30 -2.95
C ALA A 142 -3.82 25.00 -3.57
N ALA A 143 -4.19 25.67 -4.67
CA ALA A 143 -5.46 25.44 -5.36
C ALA A 143 -5.40 24.11 -6.11
N PHE A 144 -4.29 23.80 -6.76
CA PHE A 144 -4.06 22.51 -7.40
C PHE A 144 -4.11 21.36 -6.39
N ARG A 145 -3.43 21.49 -5.22
CA ARG A 145 -3.53 20.49 -4.15
C ARG A 145 -4.95 20.28 -3.66
N ARG A 146 -5.73 21.36 -3.56
CA ARG A 146 -7.14 21.27 -3.17
C ARG A 146 -7.95 20.54 -4.22
N PHE A 147 -7.76 20.86 -5.50
CA PHE A 147 -8.39 20.18 -6.62
C PHE A 147 -8.10 18.68 -6.58
N HIS A 148 -6.82 18.30 -6.44
CA HIS A 148 -6.39 16.91 -6.35
C HIS A 148 -7.05 16.16 -5.18
N LEU A 149 -7.13 16.78 -4.00
CA LEU A 149 -7.78 16.20 -2.83
C LEU A 149 -9.29 16.07 -3.00
N THR A 150 -9.94 17.05 -3.65
CA THR A 150 -11.39 17.05 -3.87
C THR A 150 -11.79 16.04 -4.95
N HIS A 151 -10.92 15.80 -5.93
CA HIS A 151 -11.17 14.91 -7.06
C HIS A 151 -10.25 13.67 -6.99
N ASN A 152 -9.95 13.19 -5.79
CA ASN A 152 -9.03 12.08 -5.57
C ASN A 152 -9.42 10.81 -6.34
N ALA A 153 -10.70 10.56 -6.56
CA ALA A 153 -11.21 9.45 -7.37
C ALA A 153 -10.77 9.48 -8.85
N LEU A 154 -10.31 10.63 -9.36
CA LEU A 154 -9.70 10.75 -10.67
C LEU A 154 -8.23 10.26 -10.65
N PHE A 155 -7.53 10.53 -9.56
CA PHE A 155 -6.08 10.33 -9.44
C PHE A 155 -5.70 9.03 -8.74
N LEU A 156 -6.64 8.43 -8.00
CA LEU A 156 -6.39 7.22 -7.22
C LEU A 156 -7.39 6.11 -7.60
N VAL A 157 -6.86 4.92 -7.73
CA VAL A 157 -7.62 3.68 -7.63
C VAL A 157 -7.69 3.33 -6.16
N GLN A 158 -8.90 3.20 -5.64
CA GLN A 158 -9.18 2.82 -4.26
C GLN A 158 -10.08 1.58 -4.27
N TYR A 159 -9.58 0.47 -3.75
CA TYR A 159 -10.25 -0.82 -3.84
C TYR A 159 -10.29 -1.51 -2.47
N GLU A 160 -11.51 -1.72 -1.97
CA GLU A 160 -11.77 -2.55 -0.78
C GLU A 160 -12.09 -3.98 -1.22
N TRP A 161 -11.59 -4.98 -0.50
CA TRP A 161 -11.83 -6.38 -0.80
C TRP A 161 -12.09 -7.20 0.46
N GLU A 162 -12.85 -8.30 0.30
CA GLU A 162 -13.13 -9.29 1.34
C GLU A 162 -13.09 -10.68 0.73
N GLY A 163 -12.30 -11.59 1.30
CA GLY A 163 -12.09 -12.94 0.84
C GLY A 163 -11.27 -13.02 -0.46
N ARG A 164 -11.66 -12.30 -1.50
CA ARG A 164 -11.01 -12.33 -2.80
C ARG A 164 -10.81 -10.92 -3.36
N ILE A 165 -9.68 -10.73 -4.04
CA ILE A 165 -9.42 -9.58 -4.90
C ILE A 165 -9.82 -9.98 -6.32
N ASP A 166 -10.70 -9.21 -6.96
CA ASP A 166 -11.02 -9.39 -8.36
C ASP A 166 -10.07 -8.55 -9.21
N TYR A 167 -9.26 -9.22 -10.01
CA TYR A 167 -8.23 -8.56 -10.82
C TYR A 167 -7.98 -9.31 -12.14
N GLU A 168 -7.39 -8.59 -13.07
CA GLU A 168 -6.78 -9.13 -14.30
C GLU A 168 -5.42 -8.50 -14.52
N VAL A 169 -4.45 -9.29 -14.95
CA VAL A 169 -3.14 -8.80 -15.38
C VAL A 169 -3.08 -8.90 -16.89
N LEU A 170 -2.97 -7.75 -17.53
CA LEU A 170 -2.97 -7.62 -18.97
C LEU A 170 -1.55 -7.67 -19.54
N PRO A 171 -1.34 -8.17 -20.76
CA PRO A 171 -0.05 -8.13 -21.41
C PRO A 171 0.38 -6.69 -21.74
N ALA A 172 1.67 -6.48 -21.97
CA ALA A 172 2.22 -5.18 -22.37
C ALA A 172 1.62 -4.64 -23.70
N SER A 173 1.09 -5.52 -24.54
CA SER A 173 0.38 -5.17 -25.78
C SER A 173 -1.06 -4.69 -25.57
N ALA A 174 -1.61 -4.76 -24.34
CA ALA A 174 -2.97 -4.32 -24.06
C ALA A 174 -3.11 -2.81 -24.33
N THR A 175 -4.21 -2.45 -24.97
CA THR A 175 -4.50 -1.06 -25.30
C THR A 175 -4.66 -0.25 -24.01
N PRO A 176 -3.98 0.90 -23.90
CA PRO A 176 -4.20 1.85 -22.82
C PRO A 176 -5.66 2.32 -22.77
N LEU A 177 -6.08 2.82 -21.63
CA LEU A 177 -7.36 3.50 -21.52
C LEU A 177 -7.40 4.68 -22.52
N ASP A 178 -8.39 4.72 -23.39
CA ASP A 178 -8.52 5.85 -24.33
C ASP A 178 -9.07 7.09 -23.60
N LEU A 179 -8.15 7.87 -23.03
CA LEU A 179 -8.45 9.10 -22.31
C LEU A 179 -9.03 10.21 -23.21
N ARG A 180 -9.05 10.02 -24.52
CA ARG A 180 -9.65 10.96 -25.50
C ARG A 180 -11.10 10.62 -25.80
N SER A 181 -11.54 9.41 -25.48
CA SER A 181 -12.93 8.99 -25.76
C SER A 181 -13.91 9.64 -24.77
N LYS A 182 -15.09 9.98 -25.29
CA LYS A 182 -16.19 10.51 -24.47
C LYS A 182 -16.66 9.48 -23.45
N GLU A 183 -16.70 8.21 -23.82
CA GLU A 183 -17.08 7.09 -22.94
C GLU A 183 -16.17 7.00 -21.72
N THR A 184 -14.84 7.09 -21.92
CA THR A 184 -13.88 7.11 -20.82
C THR A 184 -14.09 8.35 -19.93
N ALA A 185 -14.33 9.52 -20.51
CA ALA A 185 -14.58 10.74 -19.76
C ALA A 185 -15.86 10.61 -18.89
N GLU A 186 -16.94 10.09 -19.42
CA GLU A 186 -18.20 9.85 -18.68
C GLU A 186 -18.02 8.79 -17.58
N MET A 187 -17.27 7.73 -17.85
CA MET A 187 -16.93 6.71 -16.84
C MET A 187 -16.16 7.33 -15.68
N LEU A 188 -15.13 8.13 -15.96
CA LEU A 188 -14.33 8.82 -14.94
C LEU A 188 -15.16 9.83 -14.16
N TRP A 189 -16.02 10.60 -14.85
CA TRP A 189 -16.94 11.50 -14.19
C TRP A 189 -17.89 10.79 -13.23
N GLY A 190 -18.46 9.67 -13.64
CA GLY A 190 -19.30 8.85 -12.77
C GLY A 190 -18.61 8.36 -11.49
N ARG A 191 -17.28 8.16 -11.51
CA ARG A 191 -16.49 7.85 -10.30
C ARG A 191 -16.39 9.05 -9.37
N ILE A 192 -16.09 10.23 -9.92
CA ILE A 192 -16.00 11.48 -9.16
C ILE A 192 -17.33 11.78 -8.48
N GLU A 193 -18.45 11.64 -9.19
CA GLU A 193 -19.79 11.86 -8.63
C GLU A 193 -20.09 10.91 -7.46
N ARG A 194 -19.79 9.61 -7.63
CA ARG A 194 -20.03 8.61 -6.56
C ARG A 194 -19.20 8.91 -5.33
N ALA A 195 -17.92 9.26 -5.49
CA ALA A 195 -17.04 9.65 -4.40
C ALA A 195 -17.57 10.89 -3.68
N SER A 196 -17.98 11.93 -4.43
CA SER A 196 -18.52 13.17 -3.87
C SER A 196 -19.84 12.98 -3.09
N ARG A 197 -20.67 12.02 -3.49
CA ARG A 197 -21.91 11.68 -2.76
C ARG A 197 -21.63 11.01 -1.42
N GLY A 198 -20.55 10.23 -1.33
CA GLY A 198 -20.11 9.58 -0.08
C GLY A 198 -19.47 10.53 0.93
N GLU A 199 -18.90 11.65 0.47
CA GLU A 199 -18.18 12.61 1.32
C GLU A 199 -19.07 13.72 1.93
N ARG A 200 -20.38 13.65 1.82
CA ARG A 200 -21.33 14.69 2.29
C ARG A 200 -21.44 14.88 3.81
N TRP A 201 -20.42 14.50 4.59
CA TRP A 201 -20.42 14.76 6.03
C TRP A 201 -19.25 15.66 6.47
N GLY A 202 -19.55 16.96 6.50
CA GLY A 202 -19.02 17.95 7.41
C GLY A 202 -17.68 18.61 7.07
N PRO A 203 -17.53 19.90 7.40
CA PRO A 203 -16.24 20.56 7.35
C PRO A 203 -15.28 19.88 8.33
N SER A 204 -14.14 19.49 7.84
CA SER A 204 -13.11 18.76 8.59
C SER A 204 -12.64 19.58 9.80
N ILE A 205 -13.18 19.31 10.98
CA ILE A 205 -12.69 19.83 12.28
C ILE A 205 -11.17 19.57 12.43
N LYS A 206 -10.63 18.60 11.68
CA LYS A 206 -9.18 18.33 11.59
C LYS A 206 -8.32 19.55 11.20
N ARG A 207 -8.91 20.58 10.61
CA ARG A 207 -8.19 21.77 10.13
C ARG A 207 -7.83 22.75 11.26
N MET A 208 -8.49 22.64 12.42
CA MET A 208 -8.27 23.54 13.59
C MET A 208 -7.29 22.97 14.61
N VAL A 209 -6.90 21.69 14.51
CA VAL A 209 -6.00 21.07 15.47
C VAL A 209 -4.55 21.21 14.98
N PRO A 210 -3.63 21.77 15.79
CA PRO A 210 -2.22 21.87 15.45
C PRO A 210 -1.63 20.51 15.06
N ARG A 211 -0.84 20.48 13.97
CA ARG A 211 -0.25 19.23 13.44
C ARG A 211 0.51 18.43 14.51
N ARG A 212 1.16 19.11 15.47
CA ARG A 212 1.88 18.48 16.60
C ARG A 212 0.93 17.68 17.50
N ILE A 213 -0.26 18.20 17.80
CA ILE A 213 -1.27 17.51 18.62
C ILE A 213 -1.82 16.30 17.87
N VAL A 214 -2.08 16.44 16.58
CA VAL A 214 -2.51 15.33 15.73
C VAL A 214 -1.44 14.24 15.67
N ALA A 215 -0.17 14.59 15.48
CA ALA A 215 0.94 13.65 15.47
C ALA A 215 1.11 12.95 16.83
N TRP A 216 1.03 13.69 17.94
CA TRP A 216 1.09 13.14 19.29
C TRP A 216 -0.09 12.18 19.57
N ALA A 217 -1.32 12.58 19.24
CA ALA A 217 -2.50 11.72 19.39
C ALA A 217 -2.40 10.45 18.55
N LYS A 218 -1.93 10.58 17.30
CA LYS A 218 -1.67 9.44 16.42
C LYS A 218 -0.63 8.48 17.01
N SER A 219 0.50 8.99 17.51
CA SER A 219 1.55 8.16 18.11
C SER A 219 1.09 7.47 19.40
N ARG A 220 0.22 8.12 20.19
CA ARG A 220 -0.34 7.53 21.39
C ARG A 220 -1.37 6.44 21.10
N LEU A 221 -2.24 6.66 20.10
CA LEU A 221 -3.18 5.64 19.59
C LEU A 221 -2.45 4.45 18.99
N ALA A 222 -1.40 4.69 18.20
CA ALA A 222 -0.57 3.64 17.65
C ALA A 222 0.10 2.79 18.72
N ARG A 223 0.62 3.43 19.79
CA ARG A 223 1.20 2.71 20.93
C ARG A 223 0.20 1.88 21.73
N SER A 224 -1.06 2.31 21.83
CA SER A 224 -2.11 1.54 22.52
C SER A 224 -2.54 0.28 21.77
N ARG A 225 -2.17 0.16 20.48
CA ARG A 225 -2.43 -1.01 19.63
C ARG A 225 -1.28 -2.04 19.63
N ARG A 226 -0.17 -1.76 20.33
CA ARG A 226 0.90 -2.72 20.54
C ARG A 226 0.38 -3.96 21.27
N GLY A 227 0.70 -5.15 20.80
CA GLY A 227 0.58 -6.37 21.58
C GLY A 227 -0.73 -7.14 21.43
N ARG A 228 -1.52 -6.99 20.37
CA ARG A 228 -2.68 -7.87 20.15
C ARG A 228 -2.30 -9.31 19.78
N ARG A 229 -1.16 -9.50 19.09
CA ARG A 229 -0.55 -10.82 18.79
C ARG A 229 0.95 -10.67 18.74
N ASP A 230 1.70 -11.68 19.21
CA ASP A 230 3.15 -11.72 19.07
C ASP A 230 3.49 -12.05 17.60
N LEU A 231 4.46 -11.31 17.03
CA LEU A 231 4.98 -11.62 15.69
C LEU A 231 5.52 -13.05 15.60
N ARG A 232 6.05 -13.60 16.71
CA ARG A 232 6.58 -14.96 16.78
C ARG A 232 5.55 -16.02 16.46
N GLU A 233 4.28 -15.75 16.71
CA GLU A 233 3.17 -16.69 16.48
C GLU A 233 2.71 -16.70 15.02
N ILE A 234 2.98 -15.63 14.26
CA ILE A 234 2.44 -15.45 12.92
C ILE A 234 3.50 -15.38 11.83
N VAL A 235 4.78 -15.24 12.19
CA VAL A 235 5.86 -15.19 11.22
C VAL A 235 6.22 -16.60 10.74
N VAL A 236 6.38 -16.73 9.43
CA VAL A 236 6.84 -17.93 8.73
C VAL A 236 8.00 -17.58 7.81
N CYS A 237 8.71 -18.56 7.31
CA CYS A 237 9.77 -18.37 6.32
C CYS A 237 9.22 -17.73 5.04
N PRO A 238 9.78 -16.60 4.54
CA PRO A 238 9.31 -16.00 3.29
C PRO A 238 9.53 -16.89 2.06
N SER A 239 10.58 -17.72 2.06
CA SER A 239 10.94 -18.55 0.92
C SER A 239 10.12 -19.85 0.81
N CYS A 240 9.84 -20.54 1.93
CA CYS A 240 9.15 -21.84 1.89
C CYS A 240 7.86 -21.92 2.73
N LYS A 241 7.48 -20.82 3.41
CA LYS A 241 6.33 -20.72 4.33
C LYS A 241 6.37 -21.74 5.47
N GLY A 242 7.55 -22.34 5.74
CA GLY A 242 7.75 -23.25 6.86
C GLY A 242 7.88 -22.52 8.21
N PRO A 243 7.76 -23.26 9.33
CA PRO A 243 7.90 -22.71 10.67
C PRO A 243 9.32 -22.20 10.90
N VAL A 244 9.44 -21.23 11.81
CA VAL A 244 10.72 -20.58 12.15
C VAL A 244 10.97 -20.62 13.64
N THR A 245 12.25 -20.60 14.01
CA THR A 245 12.71 -20.38 15.38
C THR A 245 13.35 -19.01 15.51
N TRP A 246 13.24 -18.42 16.69
CA TRP A 246 13.74 -17.08 16.98
C TRP A 246 14.84 -17.13 18.02
N THR A 247 15.94 -16.44 17.76
CA THR A 247 16.94 -16.06 18.74
C THR A 247 16.89 -14.54 18.96
N ALA A 248 17.86 -13.98 19.70
CA ALA A 248 17.97 -12.54 19.87
C ALA A 248 18.33 -11.83 18.56
N ASP A 249 19.16 -12.46 17.71
CA ASP A 249 19.79 -11.82 16.56
C ASP A 249 19.35 -12.38 15.21
N GLU A 250 18.68 -13.53 15.19
CA GLU A 250 18.24 -14.16 13.93
C GLU A 250 16.93 -14.95 14.05
N ILE A 251 16.35 -15.17 12.88
CA ILE A 251 15.19 -16.05 12.66
C ILE A 251 15.66 -17.15 11.71
N ARG A 252 15.51 -18.43 12.10
CA ARG A 252 15.94 -19.57 11.30
C ARG A 252 14.76 -20.43 10.87
N CYS A 253 14.70 -20.77 9.59
CA CYS A 253 13.68 -21.67 9.08
C CYS A 253 13.97 -23.12 9.43
N MET A 254 13.00 -23.82 10.00
CA MET A 254 13.11 -25.24 10.36
C MET A 254 12.98 -26.19 9.17
N ARG A 255 12.54 -25.70 8.00
CA ARG A 255 12.33 -26.53 6.80
C ARG A 255 13.43 -26.38 5.76
N CYS A 256 13.84 -25.16 5.43
CA CYS A 256 14.83 -24.89 4.39
C CYS A 256 16.17 -24.38 4.92
N ASP A 257 16.32 -24.28 6.24
CA ASP A 257 17.52 -23.91 6.96
C ASP A 257 18.08 -22.49 6.66
N LEU A 258 17.29 -21.65 5.99
CA LEU A 258 17.65 -20.26 5.74
C LEU A 258 17.55 -19.45 7.04
N SER A 259 18.54 -18.56 7.24
CA SER A 259 18.57 -17.63 8.37
C SER A 259 18.36 -16.21 7.93
N TYR A 260 17.66 -15.43 8.76
CA TYR A 260 17.26 -14.05 8.53
C TYR A 260 17.66 -13.22 9.75
N PRO A 261 18.50 -12.18 9.59
CA PRO A 261 18.98 -11.41 10.73
C PRO A 261 17.88 -10.51 11.32
N ILE A 262 18.03 -10.24 12.62
CA ILE A 262 17.28 -9.19 13.33
C ILE A 262 18.23 -8.02 13.56
N ILE A 263 18.01 -6.90 12.84
CA ILE A 263 18.88 -5.74 12.92
C ILE A 263 18.14 -4.61 13.62
N ARG A 264 18.69 -4.15 14.76
CA ARG A 264 18.06 -3.10 15.59
C ARG A 264 16.61 -3.43 15.97
N GLY A 265 16.33 -4.71 16.25
CA GLY A 265 15.01 -5.20 16.59
C GLY A 265 14.03 -5.35 15.41
N VAL A 266 14.49 -5.15 14.18
CA VAL A 266 13.68 -5.32 12.96
C VAL A 266 14.08 -6.62 12.27
N PRO A 267 13.18 -7.62 12.16
CA PRO A 267 13.40 -8.82 11.36
C PRO A 267 13.57 -8.48 9.87
N ARG A 268 14.62 -9.03 9.24
CA ARG A 268 14.96 -8.84 7.82
C ARG A 268 14.56 -10.07 7.02
N LEU A 269 13.27 -10.20 6.74
CA LEU A 269 12.65 -11.39 6.14
C LEU A 269 12.45 -11.23 4.62
N LEU A 270 13.50 -10.84 3.92
CA LEU A 270 13.50 -10.84 2.46
C LEU A 270 13.71 -12.27 1.92
N PRO A 271 13.00 -12.67 0.84
CA PRO A 271 13.19 -14.00 0.27
C PRO A 271 14.63 -14.17 -0.24
N GLN A 272 15.26 -15.27 0.14
CA GLN A 272 16.58 -15.65 -0.35
C GLN A 272 16.41 -16.72 -1.43
N ARG A 273 17.10 -16.54 -2.56
CA ARG A 273 17.25 -17.61 -3.56
C ARG A 273 18.30 -18.59 -3.05
N LYS A 274 18.00 -19.89 -3.10
CA LYS A 274 18.99 -20.93 -2.88
C LYS A 274 19.97 -20.96 -4.05
#